data_28dc266546f16760a3b87a725d0d963f
#
_entry.id   28dc266546f16760a3b87a725d0d963f
#
_cell.length_a   1.000
_cell.length_b   1.000
_cell.length_c   1.000
_cell.angle_alpha   90.00
_cell.angle_beta   90.00
_cell.angle_gamma   90.00
#
_symmetry.space_group_name_H-M   'P 1'
#
loop_
_entity.id
_entity.type
_entity.pdbx_description
1 polymer ?
#
loop_
_entity_poly.entity_id
_entity_poly.type
_entity_poly.pdbx_seq_one_letter_code
_entity_poly.pdbx_strand_id
1 'polypeptide(L)'
;MRFLLQIGWIARNFVYRVLKVRTRGAKAMVFTGKGELLLIRNSYGATHLFVLPGGGIGRRETPEDAAAREVREETGLEVRELRFVGCFANDGEGKRDTIHLFTARADGEPKIDAFEIAEAGFFALDALPDSVSGATRRRIAEYCSGAEPAGRW
;
A
#
# COMPACT_ATOMS: atom_id res chain seq x y z
N MET A 1 3.17 22.79 7.45
CA MET A 1 2.27 22.04 6.55
C MET A 1 2.20 20.57 6.89
N ARG A 2 3.34 19.85 7.09
CA ARG A 2 3.37 18.44 7.56
C ARG A 2 2.63 18.22 8.89
N PHE A 3 2.72 19.17 9.81
CA PHE A 3 2.01 19.12 11.10
C PHE A 3 0.48 19.13 10.96
N LEU A 4 -0.07 19.89 10.02
CA LEU A 4 -1.51 19.93 9.74
C LEU A 4 -2.00 18.62 9.12
N LEU A 5 -1.19 17.98 8.28
CA LEU A 5 -1.49 16.66 7.73
C LEU A 5 -1.50 15.58 8.82
N GLN A 6 -0.55 15.66 9.75
CA GLN A 6 -0.50 14.73 10.87
C GLN A 6 -1.75 14.89 11.76
N ILE A 7 -2.18 16.11 12.04
CA ILE A 7 -3.41 16.39 12.80
C ILE A 7 -4.64 15.88 12.02
N GLY A 8 -4.73 16.15 10.72
CA GLY A 8 -5.81 15.67 9.88
C GLY A 8 -5.89 14.15 9.84
N TRP A 9 -4.74 13.47 9.78
CA TRP A 9 -4.67 12.01 9.84
C TRP A 9 -5.14 11.46 11.20
N ILE A 10 -4.69 12.07 12.31
CA ILE A 10 -5.10 11.69 13.67
C ILE A 10 -6.61 11.90 13.86
N ALA A 11 -7.13 13.05 13.45
CA ALA A 11 -8.55 13.37 13.57
C ALA A 11 -9.42 12.40 12.74
N ARG A 12 -9.01 12.12 11.49
CA ARG A 12 -9.70 11.14 10.62
C ARG A 12 -9.71 9.75 11.25
N ASN A 13 -8.56 9.29 11.77
CA ASN A 13 -8.46 7.98 12.40
C ASN A 13 -9.28 7.90 13.70
N PHE A 14 -9.36 8.97 14.46
CA PHE A 14 -10.22 9.06 15.64
C PHE A 14 -11.70 8.94 15.26
N VAL A 15 -12.16 9.67 14.24
CA VAL A 15 -13.54 9.59 13.74
C VAL A 15 -13.86 8.18 13.25
N TYR A 16 -12.97 7.56 12.48
CA TYR A 16 -13.17 6.18 11.99
C TYR A 16 -13.23 5.17 13.14
N ARG A 17 -12.41 5.35 14.17
CA ARG A 17 -12.40 4.50 15.37
C ARG A 17 -13.70 4.59 16.16
N VAL A 18 -14.23 5.80 16.33
CA VAL A 18 -15.49 6.05 17.07
C VAL A 18 -16.71 5.54 16.30
N LEU A 19 -16.75 5.78 15.00
CA LEU A 19 -17.90 5.43 14.16
C LEU A 19 -17.87 3.98 13.65
N LYS A 20 -16.81 3.20 13.91
CA LYS A 20 -16.61 1.82 13.39
C LYS A 20 -16.86 1.72 11.88
N VAL A 21 -16.42 2.74 11.14
CA VAL A 21 -16.65 2.82 9.70
C VAL A 21 -15.95 1.65 8.99
N ARG A 22 -16.68 0.95 8.14
CA ARG A 22 -16.09 -0.03 7.23
C ARG A 22 -15.43 0.72 6.08
N THR A 23 -14.14 0.57 5.92
CA THR A 23 -13.39 1.14 4.82
C THR A 23 -12.89 0.03 3.89
N ARG A 24 -12.65 0.39 2.64
CA ARG A 24 -12.10 -0.51 1.63
C ARG A 24 -10.85 0.13 1.07
N GLY A 25 -9.79 -0.64 1.00
CA GLY A 25 -8.52 -0.21 0.41
C GLY A 25 -8.04 -1.15 -0.68
N ALA A 26 -7.19 -0.64 -1.55
CA ALA A 26 -6.49 -1.41 -2.57
C ALA A 26 -5.00 -1.17 -2.45
N LYS A 27 -4.20 -2.23 -2.58
CA LYS A 27 -2.74 -2.20 -2.58
C LYS A 27 -2.16 -3.03 -3.70
N ALA A 28 -0.96 -2.68 -4.15
CA ALA A 28 -0.29 -3.39 -5.21
C ALA A 28 1.14 -3.80 -4.82
N MET A 29 1.48 -5.05 -5.08
CA MET A 29 2.87 -5.52 -5.22
C MET A 29 3.30 -5.27 -6.66
N VAL A 30 4.03 -4.20 -6.88
CA VAL A 30 4.47 -3.78 -8.23
C VAL A 30 5.91 -4.22 -8.46
N PHE A 31 6.12 -5.00 -9.50
CA PHE A 31 7.42 -5.56 -9.83
C PHE A 31 8.02 -4.96 -11.10
N THR A 32 9.33 -4.76 -11.11
CA THR A 32 10.09 -4.50 -12.35
C THR A 32 10.23 -5.76 -13.20
N GLY A 33 10.70 -5.61 -14.42
CA GLY A 33 11.10 -6.75 -15.26
C GLY A 33 12.20 -7.62 -14.65
N LYS A 34 12.97 -7.09 -13.68
CA LYS A 34 14.02 -7.82 -12.92
C LYS A 34 13.48 -8.49 -11.66
N GLY A 35 12.18 -8.33 -11.33
CA GLY A 35 11.58 -8.90 -10.12
C GLY A 35 11.80 -8.09 -8.85
N GLU A 36 12.27 -6.84 -8.95
CA GLU A 36 12.38 -5.93 -7.82
C GLU A 36 11.00 -5.38 -7.44
N LEU A 37 10.73 -5.25 -6.15
CA LEU A 37 9.44 -4.82 -5.60
C LEU A 37 9.45 -3.32 -5.25
N LEU A 38 8.42 -2.61 -5.69
CA LEU A 38 8.17 -1.23 -5.31
C LEU A 38 7.70 -1.14 -3.86
N LEU A 39 8.40 -0.35 -3.07
CA LEU A 39 8.01 0.03 -1.73
C LEU A 39 8.00 1.54 -1.60
N ILE A 40 7.09 2.04 -0.77
CA ILE A 40 6.98 3.46 -0.44
C ILE A 40 7.10 3.68 1.07
N ARG A 41 7.48 4.87 1.47
CA ARG A 41 7.49 5.34 2.84
C ARG A 41 6.75 6.67 2.93
N ASN A 42 5.69 6.71 3.71
CA ASN A 42 4.85 7.89 3.84
C ASN A 42 5.55 9.03 4.57
N SER A 43 5.16 10.27 4.26
CA SER A 43 5.64 11.48 4.96
C SER A 43 4.89 11.77 6.25
N TYR A 44 3.77 11.06 6.51
CA TYR A 44 2.94 11.19 7.72
C TYR A 44 2.43 9.81 8.18
N GLY A 45 1.93 9.71 9.40
CA GLY A 45 1.52 8.44 9.99
C GLY A 45 2.71 7.59 10.43
N ALA A 46 2.79 6.34 10.01
CA ALA A 46 3.91 5.44 10.29
C ALA A 46 5.11 5.74 9.37
N THR A 47 5.72 6.89 9.53
CA THR A 47 6.76 7.46 8.67
C THR A 47 8.08 6.70 8.65
N HIS A 48 8.24 5.72 9.53
CA HIS A 48 9.46 4.90 9.65
C HIS A 48 9.37 3.57 8.90
N LEU A 49 8.18 3.22 8.36
CA LEU A 49 7.97 1.93 7.73
C LEU A 49 7.83 2.04 6.21
N PHE A 50 8.50 1.12 5.52
CA PHE A 50 8.20 0.82 4.13
C PHE A 50 6.97 -0.07 4.01
N VAL A 51 6.10 0.28 3.08
CA VAL A 51 4.83 -0.41 2.81
C VAL A 51 4.60 -0.58 1.31
N LEU A 52 3.64 -1.42 0.95
CA LEU A 52 3.15 -1.47 -0.42
C LEU A 52 2.36 -0.20 -0.76
N PRO A 53 2.50 0.36 -1.97
CA PRO A 53 1.69 1.47 -2.43
C PRO A 53 0.21 1.11 -2.44
N GLY A 54 -0.64 2.10 -2.19
CA GLY A 54 -2.07 1.94 -2.22
C GLY A 54 -2.81 2.74 -1.16
N GLY A 55 -4.11 2.88 -1.35
CA GLY A 55 -4.97 3.71 -0.51
C GLY A 55 -6.44 3.32 -0.57
N GLY A 56 -7.31 4.27 -0.33
CA GLY A 56 -8.75 4.06 -0.28
C GLY A 56 -9.40 3.85 -1.64
N ILE A 57 -10.41 2.99 -1.70
CA ILE A 57 -11.23 2.78 -2.90
C ILE A 57 -12.35 3.82 -2.91
N GLY A 58 -12.44 4.59 -3.99
CA GLY A 58 -13.48 5.59 -4.19
C GLY A 58 -14.89 4.97 -4.30
N ARG A 59 -15.93 5.81 -4.11
CA ARG A 59 -17.33 5.35 -4.05
C ARG A 59 -17.83 4.61 -5.31
N ARG A 60 -17.30 4.98 -6.48
CA ARG A 60 -17.67 4.39 -7.79
C ARG A 60 -16.47 3.74 -8.48
N GLU A 61 -15.44 3.43 -7.74
CA GLU A 61 -14.18 2.91 -8.22
C GLU A 61 -14.09 1.41 -7.98
N THR A 62 -13.54 0.68 -8.92
CA THR A 62 -13.20 -0.72 -8.69
C THR A 62 -11.92 -0.83 -7.85
N PRO A 63 -11.70 -1.92 -7.11
CA PRO A 63 -10.44 -2.12 -6.38
C PRO A 63 -9.21 -2.09 -7.30
N GLU A 64 -9.34 -2.58 -8.53
CA GLU A 64 -8.28 -2.60 -9.54
C GLU A 64 -7.92 -1.18 -10.00
N ASP A 65 -8.92 -0.37 -10.33
CA ASP A 65 -8.72 1.04 -10.72
C ASP A 65 -8.09 1.84 -9.58
N ALA A 66 -8.54 1.59 -8.33
CA ALA A 66 -7.99 2.22 -7.14
C ALA A 66 -6.51 1.87 -6.97
N ALA A 67 -6.14 0.60 -7.11
CA ALA A 67 -4.74 0.17 -6.99
C ALA A 67 -3.86 0.85 -8.05
N ALA A 68 -4.32 0.92 -9.29
CA ALA A 68 -3.59 1.60 -10.38
C ALA A 68 -3.46 3.11 -10.14
N ARG A 69 -4.55 3.77 -9.73
CA ARG A 69 -4.57 5.20 -9.43
C ARG A 69 -3.62 5.54 -8.29
N GLU A 70 -3.67 4.80 -7.19
CA GLU A 70 -2.82 5.05 -6.02
C GLU A 70 -1.32 4.90 -6.38
N VAL A 71 -0.93 3.84 -7.11
CA VAL A 71 0.46 3.70 -7.57
C VAL A 71 0.89 4.91 -8.38
N ARG A 72 0.05 5.36 -9.31
CA ARG A 72 0.35 6.54 -10.13
C ARG A 72 0.45 7.82 -9.29
N GLU A 73 -0.46 8.05 -8.36
CA GLU A 73 -0.48 9.24 -7.49
C GLU A 73 0.74 9.26 -6.55
N GLU A 74 1.09 8.14 -5.96
CA GLU A 74 2.18 8.03 -4.99
C GLU A 74 3.57 7.99 -5.63
N THR A 75 3.69 7.46 -6.86
CA THR A 75 5.01 7.17 -7.47
C THR A 75 5.19 7.65 -8.90
N GLY A 76 4.15 8.18 -9.53
CA GLY A 76 4.17 8.58 -10.94
C GLY A 76 4.29 7.43 -11.95
N LEU A 77 4.25 6.18 -11.49
CA LEU A 77 4.38 5.00 -12.34
C LEU A 77 3.02 4.55 -12.87
N GLU A 78 2.98 4.18 -14.15
CA GLU A 78 1.85 3.49 -14.75
C GLU A 78 2.04 1.98 -14.63
N VAL A 79 1.05 1.31 -14.04
CA VAL A 79 1.07 -0.14 -13.87
C VAL A 79 0.37 -0.86 -15.01
N ARG A 80 0.82 -2.07 -15.27
CA ARG A 80 0.21 -3.01 -16.23
C ARG A 80 0.11 -4.40 -15.62
N GLU A 81 -0.63 -5.29 -16.27
CA GLU A 81 -0.78 -6.69 -15.85
C GLU A 81 -1.27 -6.84 -14.40
N LEU A 82 -2.24 -6.00 -13.99
CA LEU A 82 -2.83 -6.14 -12.67
C LEU A 82 -3.52 -7.49 -12.55
N ARG A 83 -3.19 -8.24 -11.48
CA ARG A 83 -3.79 -9.52 -11.16
C ARG A 83 -4.21 -9.53 -9.70
N PHE A 84 -5.45 -9.88 -9.45
CA PHE A 84 -5.97 -10.00 -8.09
C PHE A 84 -5.27 -11.15 -7.35
N VAL A 85 -4.83 -10.86 -6.14
CA VAL A 85 -4.15 -11.83 -5.25
C VAL A 85 -5.08 -12.31 -4.16
N GLY A 86 -5.78 -11.39 -3.49
CA GLY A 86 -6.64 -11.73 -2.38
C GLY A 86 -7.25 -10.52 -1.69
N CYS A 87 -8.14 -10.84 -0.75
CA CYS A 87 -8.85 -9.85 0.05
C CYS A 87 -8.62 -10.15 1.53
N PHE A 88 -8.16 -9.17 2.29
CA PHE A 88 -7.70 -9.32 3.66
C PHE A 88 -8.48 -8.40 4.59
N ALA A 89 -8.95 -8.95 5.71
CA ALA A 89 -9.48 -8.13 6.77
C ALA A 89 -8.34 -7.44 7.52
N ASN A 90 -8.50 -6.15 7.78
CA ASN A 90 -7.60 -5.38 8.63
C ASN A 90 -8.42 -4.77 9.78
N ASP A 91 -8.37 -5.42 10.93
CA ASP A 91 -9.07 -4.99 12.14
C ASP A 91 -8.17 -4.12 13.05
N GLY A 92 -7.05 -3.62 12.52
CA GLY A 92 -6.13 -2.75 13.25
C GLY A 92 -6.77 -1.39 13.58
N GLU A 93 -6.40 -0.81 14.72
CA GLU A 93 -6.78 0.54 15.14
C GLU A 93 -8.29 0.82 15.24
N GLY A 94 -9.12 -0.21 15.46
CA GLY A 94 -10.57 -0.07 15.61
C GLY A 94 -11.32 0.16 14.31
N LYS A 95 -10.68 -0.02 13.17
CA LYS A 95 -11.29 -0.02 11.83
C LYS A 95 -11.60 -1.44 11.39
N ARG A 96 -12.63 -1.60 10.60
CA ARG A 96 -12.90 -2.81 9.84
C ARG A 96 -12.59 -2.52 8.38
N ASP A 97 -11.32 -2.59 8.04
CA ASP A 97 -10.86 -2.39 6.67
C ASP A 97 -10.83 -3.72 5.92
N THR A 98 -11.16 -3.64 4.64
CA THR A 98 -10.94 -4.73 3.70
C THR A 98 -9.91 -4.28 2.69
N ILE A 99 -8.77 -4.96 2.64
CA ILE A 99 -7.67 -4.65 1.73
C ILE A 99 -7.69 -5.62 0.55
N HIS A 100 -7.87 -5.09 -0.65
CA HIS A 100 -7.75 -5.83 -1.91
C HIS A 100 -6.30 -5.73 -2.39
N LEU A 101 -5.62 -6.85 -2.52
CA LEU A 101 -4.23 -6.92 -2.95
C LEU A 101 -4.14 -7.37 -4.40
N PHE A 102 -3.29 -6.70 -5.15
CA PHE A 102 -2.96 -7.02 -6.54
C PHE A 102 -1.46 -7.22 -6.70
N THR A 103 -1.05 -8.01 -7.68
CA THR A 103 0.27 -7.91 -8.29
C THR A 103 0.16 -7.08 -9.55
N ALA A 104 1.24 -6.39 -9.90
CA ALA A 104 1.31 -5.59 -11.12
C ALA A 104 2.76 -5.47 -11.60
N ARG A 105 2.94 -4.95 -12.79
CA ARG A 105 4.24 -4.61 -13.36
C ARG A 105 4.33 -3.11 -13.65
N ALA A 106 5.50 -2.56 -13.44
CA ALA A 106 5.85 -1.21 -13.88
C ALA A 106 7.34 -1.13 -14.19
N ASP A 107 7.70 -0.21 -15.07
CA ASP A 107 9.08 0.13 -15.39
C ASP A 107 9.31 1.63 -15.18
N GLY A 108 10.56 2.02 -15.01
CA GLY A 108 10.96 3.39 -14.79
C GLY A 108 11.33 3.68 -13.33
N GLU A 109 11.69 4.92 -13.06
CA GLU A 109 12.03 5.40 -11.73
C GLU A 109 10.82 6.07 -11.07
N PRO A 110 10.54 5.79 -9.79
CA PRO A 110 9.48 6.47 -9.06
C PRO A 110 9.74 7.98 -9.00
N LYS A 111 8.71 8.76 -9.28
CA LYS A 111 8.68 10.22 -9.12
C LYS A 111 7.67 10.55 -8.05
N ILE A 112 8.15 10.84 -6.85
CA ILE A 112 7.30 11.09 -5.70
C ILE A 112 6.88 12.56 -5.59
N ASP A 113 5.64 12.78 -5.13
CA ASP A 113 5.28 14.04 -4.50
C ASP A 113 5.73 13.98 -3.02
N ALA A 114 6.77 14.73 -2.69
CA ALA A 114 7.36 14.76 -1.35
C ALA A 114 6.39 15.22 -0.24
N PHE A 115 5.18 15.63 -0.61
CA PHE A 115 4.14 16.02 0.34
C PHE A 115 3.49 14.80 1.01
N GLU A 116 3.21 13.75 0.25
CA GLU A 116 2.57 12.53 0.75
C GLU A 116 3.57 11.39 0.95
N ILE A 117 4.53 11.26 0.05
CA ILE A 117 5.51 10.18 0.03
C ILE A 117 6.90 10.75 0.35
N ALA A 118 7.52 10.24 1.40
CA ALA A 118 8.86 10.62 1.80
C ALA A 118 9.95 9.91 0.98
N GLU A 119 9.66 8.68 0.54
CA GLU A 119 10.60 7.84 -0.19
C GLU A 119 9.83 6.78 -0.99
N ALA A 120 10.31 6.47 -2.19
CA ALA A 120 9.84 5.33 -2.99
C ALA A 120 11.02 4.74 -3.76
N GLY A 121 11.02 3.42 -3.93
CA GLY A 121 12.06 2.74 -4.68
C GLY A 121 11.72 1.29 -4.95
N PHE A 122 12.45 0.71 -5.91
CA PHE A 122 12.42 -0.72 -6.17
C PHE A 122 13.54 -1.41 -5.39
N PHE A 123 13.20 -2.51 -4.74
CA PHE A 123 14.10 -3.29 -3.90
C PHE A 123 14.09 -4.75 -4.32
N ALA A 124 15.28 -5.36 -4.40
CA ALA A 124 15.38 -6.79 -4.60
C ALA A 124 14.75 -7.54 -3.40
N LEU A 125 14.09 -8.66 -3.66
CA LEU A 125 13.35 -9.38 -2.63
C LEU A 125 14.26 -9.97 -1.54
N ASP A 126 15.53 -10.19 -1.85
CA ASP A 126 16.59 -10.64 -0.92
C ASP A 126 17.34 -9.49 -0.24
N ALA A 127 17.05 -8.24 -0.60
CA ALA A 127 17.67 -7.03 -0.05
C ALA A 127 16.64 -5.96 0.36
N LEU A 128 15.54 -6.40 0.97
CA LEU A 128 14.50 -5.50 1.45
C LEU A 128 14.99 -4.65 2.64
N PRO A 129 14.52 -3.40 2.78
CA PRO A 129 14.83 -2.58 3.96
C PRO A 129 14.40 -3.27 5.26
N ASP A 130 15.16 -3.08 6.33
CA ASP A 130 14.83 -3.63 7.66
C ASP A 130 13.49 -3.13 8.19
N SER A 131 13.13 -1.90 7.83
CA SER A 131 11.92 -1.20 8.26
C SER A 131 10.67 -1.50 7.42
N VAL A 132 10.62 -2.61 6.68
CA VAL A 132 9.38 -3.04 6.01
C VAL A 132 8.33 -3.46 7.03
N SER A 133 7.08 -3.00 6.87
CA SER A 133 5.99 -3.32 7.79
C SER A 133 5.71 -4.82 7.86
N GLY A 134 5.28 -5.31 9.03
CA GLY A 134 4.99 -6.73 9.23
C GLY A 134 3.94 -7.27 8.27
N ALA A 135 2.90 -6.48 7.96
CA ALA A 135 1.89 -6.86 6.98
C ALA A 135 2.50 -7.03 5.57
N THR A 136 3.28 -6.06 5.13
CA THR A 136 3.99 -6.14 3.84
C THR A 136 4.92 -7.35 3.77
N ARG A 137 5.70 -7.61 4.84
CA ARG A 137 6.58 -8.79 4.89
C ARG A 137 5.82 -10.11 4.74
N ARG A 138 4.66 -10.23 5.38
CA ARG A 138 3.81 -11.44 5.24
C ARG A 138 3.38 -11.65 3.79
N ARG A 139 2.89 -10.59 3.14
CA ARG A 139 2.44 -10.68 1.73
C ARG A 139 3.58 -11.03 0.77
N ILE A 140 4.77 -10.47 1.00
CA ILE A 140 5.99 -10.82 0.24
C ILE A 140 6.36 -12.29 0.44
N ALA A 141 6.37 -12.77 1.68
CA ALA A 141 6.72 -14.15 1.98
C ALA A 141 5.73 -15.15 1.34
N GLU A 142 4.43 -14.87 1.37
CA GLU A 142 3.41 -15.68 0.69
C GLU A 142 3.64 -15.70 -0.83
N TYR A 143 3.90 -14.55 -1.43
CA TYR A 143 4.19 -14.46 -2.86
C TYR A 143 5.43 -15.27 -3.23
N CYS A 144 6.53 -15.15 -2.48
CA CYS A 144 7.78 -15.87 -2.74
C CYS A 144 7.64 -17.39 -2.58
N SER A 145 6.83 -17.84 -1.62
CA SER A 145 6.61 -19.27 -1.36
C SER A 145 5.54 -19.90 -2.26
N GLY A 146 4.81 -19.08 -3.02
CA GLY A 146 3.63 -19.55 -3.78
C GLY A 146 2.48 -20.02 -2.89
N ALA A 147 2.50 -19.67 -1.60
CA ALA A 147 1.42 -19.99 -0.68
C ALA A 147 0.16 -19.19 -1.01
N GLU A 148 -1.01 -19.82 -0.80
CA GLU A 148 -2.26 -19.10 -0.90
C GLU A 148 -2.31 -17.95 0.13
N PRO A 149 -2.71 -16.73 -0.30
CA PRO A 149 -2.83 -15.62 0.63
C PRO A 149 -3.86 -15.92 1.71
N ALA A 150 -3.46 -15.82 2.96
CA ALA A 150 -4.31 -16.21 4.08
C ALA A 150 -4.26 -15.20 5.23
N GLY A 151 -5.31 -15.22 6.06
CA GLY A 151 -5.35 -14.49 7.31
C GLY A 151 -5.72 -13.02 7.17
N ARG A 152 -5.20 -12.23 8.12
CA ARG A 152 -5.43 -10.79 8.19
C ARG A 152 -4.31 -10.04 7.48
N TRP A 153 -4.63 -8.79 7.13
CA TRP A 153 -3.66 -7.87 6.57
C TRP A 153 -2.44 -7.65 7.47
#